data_4b2e5d3b5a4c7a2f047f8507b43a28cc
#
_entry.id   4b2e5d3b5a4c7a2f047f8507b43a28cc
#
_cell.length_a   1.000
_cell.length_b   1.000
_cell.length_c   1.000
_cell.angle_alpha   90.00
_cell.angle_beta   90.00
_cell.angle_gamma   90.00
#
_symmetry.space_group_name_H-M   'P 1'
#
loop_
_entity.id
_entity.type
_entity.pdbx_description
1 polymer ?
#
loop_
_entity_poly.entity_id
_entity_poly.type
_entity_poly.pdbx_seq_one_letter_code
_entity_poly.pdbx_strand_id
1 'polypeptide(L)'
;MENWDDYRLLLAVQQSNSIRAAGERLGVNHSTVSRRMQSINQSHPFKVFETTASGIEITKYGAVLLQTAHKMQDLMADQARTLASQDFSQGGAVSLSLPPAILQFLLLDDLALFQQQHPDIRLTVFTSYDFANLDSGEADVVIRVSNDPGDELVGHRVFPIQVGYFASREYLANTPPEQRVWITGANSDWVSNTPFAELPVRYQVEDLVTRHTMAAKGLGMIRGACYIAEQYPELVPVTDEFTPFQDLWVLTHPELRDIPRIKTVMQFLLNTIRNKLA
;
A
#
# COMPACT_ATOMS: atom_id res chain seq x y z
N MET A 1 15.58 -3.06 -28.04
CA MET A 1 15.26 -1.82 -27.32
C MET A 1 16.59 -1.13 -27.02
N GLU A 2 16.84 0.01 -27.64
CA GLU A 2 18.07 0.79 -27.46
C GLU A 2 17.78 2.10 -26.72
N ASN A 3 16.50 2.43 -26.52
CA ASN A 3 16.06 3.69 -25.97
C ASN A 3 15.36 3.47 -24.62
N TRP A 4 15.71 4.29 -23.61
CA TRP A 4 15.04 4.30 -22.29
C TRP A 4 13.52 4.49 -22.39
N ASP A 5 13.05 5.29 -23.33
CA ASP A 5 11.62 5.51 -23.52
C ASP A 5 10.83 4.24 -23.87
N ASP A 6 11.48 3.23 -24.46
CA ASP A 6 10.85 1.93 -24.76
C ASP A 6 10.69 1.10 -23.48
N TYR A 7 11.66 1.16 -22.56
CA TYR A 7 11.54 0.52 -21.24
C TYR A 7 10.48 1.21 -20.37
N ARG A 8 10.40 2.56 -20.43
CA ARG A 8 9.31 3.29 -19.78
C ARG A 8 7.93 2.89 -20.30
N LEU A 9 7.82 2.63 -21.59
CA LEU A 9 6.57 2.13 -22.18
C LEU A 9 6.20 0.75 -21.65
N LEU A 10 7.17 -0.18 -21.50
CA LEU A 10 6.95 -1.48 -20.87
C LEU A 10 6.38 -1.35 -19.46
N LEU A 11 7.00 -0.53 -18.63
CA LEU A 11 6.55 -0.27 -17.26
C LEU A 11 5.13 0.32 -17.22
N ALA A 12 4.86 1.30 -18.09
CA ALA A 12 3.54 1.93 -18.15
C ALA A 12 2.45 0.95 -18.59
N VAL A 13 2.73 0.08 -19.54
CA VAL A 13 1.77 -0.96 -19.99
C VAL A 13 1.54 -2.00 -18.91
N GLN A 14 2.58 -2.48 -18.22
CA GLN A 14 2.44 -3.41 -17.11
C GLN A 14 1.49 -2.88 -16.01
N GLN A 15 1.63 -1.60 -15.69
CA GLN A 15 0.89 -0.97 -14.58
C GLN A 15 -0.54 -0.58 -14.94
N SER A 16 -0.90 -0.56 -16.22
CA SER A 16 -2.19 0.00 -16.66
C SER A 16 -3.07 -0.93 -17.47
N ASN A 17 -2.53 -2.02 -18.04
CA ASN A 17 -3.19 -3.01 -18.90
C ASN A 17 -3.98 -2.41 -20.10
N SER A 18 -3.87 -1.11 -20.36
CA SER A 18 -4.55 -0.44 -21.47
C SER A 18 -3.68 0.64 -22.12
N ILE A 19 -3.80 0.78 -23.47
CA ILE A 19 -3.07 1.81 -24.24
C ILE A 19 -3.38 3.22 -23.75
N ARG A 20 -4.64 3.46 -23.40
CA ARG A 20 -5.09 4.79 -22.99
C ARG A 20 -4.47 5.17 -21.65
N ALA A 21 -4.56 4.30 -20.66
CA ALA A 21 -3.99 4.54 -19.34
C ALA A 21 -2.46 4.61 -19.36
N ALA A 22 -1.80 3.80 -20.21
CA ALA A 22 -0.36 3.91 -20.45
C ALA A 22 0.01 5.26 -21.08
N GLY A 23 -0.82 5.78 -22.00
CA GLY A 23 -0.64 7.09 -22.60
C GLY A 23 -0.78 8.24 -21.58
N GLU A 24 -1.80 8.19 -20.75
CA GLU A 24 -2.01 9.15 -19.67
C GLU A 24 -0.81 9.18 -18.70
N ARG A 25 -0.30 8.00 -18.33
CA ARG A 25 0.86 7.85 -17.46
C ARG A 25 2.17 8.41 -18.05
N LEU A 26 2.33 8.24 -19.37
CA LEU A 26 3.52 8.73 -20.10
C LEU A 26 3.38 10.17 -20.58
N GLY A 27 2.23 10.82 -20.40
CA GLY A 27 1.96 12.16 -20.91
C GLY A 27 1.91 12.23 -22.44
N VAL A 28 1.51 11.15 -23.12
CA VAL A 28 1.45 11.06 -24.59
C VAL A 28 0.09 10.54 -25.07
N ASN A 29 -0.24 10.78 -26.35
CA ASN A 29 -1.47 10.30 -26.93
C ASN A 29 -1.45 8.75 -27.07
N HIS A 30 -2.60 8.11 -26.90
CA HIS A 30 -2.78 6.66 -27.06
C HIS A 30 -2.30 6.13 -28.44
N SER A 31 -2.45 6.93 -29.52
CA SER A 31 -1.94 6.59 -30.85
C SER A 31 -0.41 6.52 -30.89
N THR A 32 0.28 7.37 -30.11
CA THR A 32 1.73 7.34 -29.95
C THR A 32 2.17 6.06 -29.22
N VAL A 33 1.46 5.67 -28.16
CA VAL A 33 1.69 4.41 -27.43
C VAL A 33 1.54 3.22 -28.39
N SER A 34 0.43 3.14 -29.13
CA SER A 34 0.15 2.06 -30.09
C SER A 34 1.25 1.94 -31.16
N ARG A 35 1.66 3.08 -31.75
CA ARG A 35 2.71 3.12 -32.76
C ARG A 35 4.07 2.67 -32.20
N ARG A 36 4.43 3.10 -30.98
CA ARG A 36 5.68 2.67 -30.31
C ARG A 36 5.66 1.17 -30.02
N MET A 37 4.55 0.64 -29.50
CA MET A 37 4.41 -0.81 -29.27
C MET A 37 4.60 -1.63 -30.57
N GLN A 38 4.02 -1.17 -31.67
CA GLN A 38 4.22 -1.82 -32.98
C GLN A 38 5.69 -1.75 -33.42
N SER A 39 6.34 -0.60 -33.26
CA SER A 39 7.77 -0.42 -33.58
C SER A 39 8.66 -1.35 -32.74
N ILE A 40 8.40 -1.47 -31.43
CA ILE A 40 9.11 -2.40 -30.55
C ILE A 40 8.90 -3.84 -31.01
N ASN A 41 7.65 -4.26 -31.27
CA ASN A 41 7.37 -5.60 -31.77
C ASN A 41 8.05 -5.92 -33.09
N GLN A 42 8.26 -4.91 -33.96
CA GLN A 42 8.96 -5.08 -35.25
C GLN A 42 10.48 -5.13 -35.10
N SER A 43 11.03 -4.48 -34.07
CA SER A 43 12.48 -4.44 -33.85
C SER A 43 13.02 -5.66 -33.10
N HIS A 44 12.16 -6.55 -32.63
CA HIS A 44 12.52 -7.73 -31.86
C HIS A 44 12.15 -9.03 -32.60
N PRO A 45 12.92 -10.13 -32.43
CA PRO A 45 12.65 -11.41 -33.06
C PRO A 45 11.33 -12.06 -32.62
N PHE A 46 10.84 -11.69 -31.43
CA PHE A 46 9.56 -12.12 -30.87
C PHE A 46 8.75 -10.92 -30.39
N LYS A 47 7.43 -11.05 -30.42
CA LYS A 47 6.56 -9.99 -29.89
C LYS A 47 6.85 -9.72 -28.40
N VAL A 48 6.95 -8.47 -28.06
CA VAL A 48 7.08 -7.97 -26.68
C VAL A 48 5.70 -7.75 -26.06
N PHE A 49 4.77 -7.24 -26.88
CA PHE A 49 3.37 -6.99 -26.51
C PHE A 49 2.43 -7.77 -27.40
N GLU A 50 1.33 -8.22 -26.82
CA GLU A 50 0.21 -8.80 -27.55
C GLU A 50 -1.13 -8.23 -27.06
N THR A 51 -2.12 -8.21 -27.98
CA THR A 51 -3.47 -7.76 -27.66
C THR A 51 -4.32 -9.01 -27.40
N THR A 52 -4.95 -9.06 -26.25
CA THR A 52 -5.85 -10.14 -25.83
C THR A 52 -7.27 -9.60 -25.67
N ALA A 53 -8.23 -10.47 -25.35
CA ALA A 53 -9.60 -10.07 -25.05
C ALA A 53 -9.69 -9.19 -23.77
N SER A 54 -8.73 -9.34 -22.87
CA SER A 54 -8.60 -8.57 -21.60
C SER A 54 -7.87 -7.24 -21.77
N GLY A 55 -7.27 -6.96 -22.92
CA GLY A 55 -6.50 -5.74 -23.17
C GLY A 55 -5.13 -6.02 -23.77
N ILE A 56 -4.11 -5.30 -23.29
CA ILE A 56 -2.73 -5.50 -23.72
C ILE A 56 -1.98 -6.24 -22.65
N GLU A 57 -1.25 -7.26 -23.08
CA GLU A 57 -0.41 -8.08 -22.21
C GLU A 57 1.05 -8.07 -22.69
N ILE A 58 1.96 -8.19 -21.72
CA ILE A 58 3.39 -8.35 -21.97
C ILE A 58 3.64 -9.85 -22.14
N THR A 59 4.25 -10.24 -23.25
CA THR A 59 4.58 -11.64 -23.54
C THR A 59 5.67 -12.19 -22.61
N LYS A 60 5.87 -13.49 -22.58
CA LYS A 60 7.01 -14.12 -21.87
C LYS A 60 8.37 -13.56 -22.31
N TYR A 61 8.52 -13.23 -23.59
CA TYR A 61 9.72 -12.57 -24.11
C TYR A 61 9.81 -11.13 -23.58
N GLY A 62 8.71 -10.38 -23.57
CA GLY A 62 8.63 -9.04 -23.02
C GLY A 62 8.90 -8.99 -21.52
N ALA A 63 8.55 -10.04 -20.77
CA ALA A 63 8.81 -10.13 -19.33
C ALA A 63 10.33 -10.11 -18.99
N VAL A 64 11.18 -10.64 -19.87
CA VAL A 64 12.65 -10.55 -19.71
C VAL A 64 13.13 -9.10 -19.84
N LEU A 65 12.57 -8.37 -20.80
CA LEU A 65 12.89 -6.93 -20.99
C LEU A 65 12.32 -6.09 -19.86
N LEU A 66 11.17 -6.48 -19.31
CA LEU A 66 10.55 -5.82 -18.17
C LEU A 66 11.41 -5.90 -16.91
N GLN A 67 12.10 -7.03 -16.64
CA GLN A 67 13.07 -7.12 -15.55
C GLN A 67 14.21 -6.09 -15.70
N THR A 68 14.66 -5.87 -16.93
CA THR A 68 15.66 -4.84 -17.21
C THR A 68 15.08 -3.44 -16.99
N ALA A 69 13.82 -3.20 -17.38
CA ALA A 69 13.13 -1.93 -17.17
C ALA A 69 13.02 -1.59 -15.68
N HIS A 70 12.68 -2.55 -14.83
CA HIS A 70 12.65 -2.35 -13.38
C HIS A 70 14.04 -1.99 -12.83
N LYS A 71 15.08 -2.74 -13.18
CA LYS A 71 16.46 -2.42 -12.74
C LYS A 71 16.91 -1.02 -13.14
N MET A 72 16.54 -0.58 -14.34
CA MET A 72 16.86 0.77 -14.81
C MET A 72 16.08 1.83 -14.00
N GLN A 73 14.81 1.57 -13.71
CA GLN A 73 13.99 2.45 -12.86
C GLN A 73 14.59 2.57 -11.45
N ASP A 74 15.00 1.45 -10.84
CA ASP A 74 15.61 1.41 -9.52
C ASP A 74 16.92 2.21 -9.49
N LEU A 75 17.80 2.01 -10.48
CA LEU A 75 19.05 2.79 -10.59
C LEU A 75 18.82 4.29 -10.73
N MET A 76 17.79 4.70 -11.47
CA MET A 76 17.43 6.12 -11.59
C MET A 76 16.87 6.68 -10.29
N ALA A 77 16.06 5.88 -9.57
CA ALA A 77 15.55 6.25 -8.25
C ALA A 77 16.69 6.37 -7.22
N ASP A 78 17.65 5.45 -7.22
CA ASP A 78 18.86 5.50 -6.38
C ASP A 78 19.68 6.76 -6.66
N GLN A 79 19.90 7.06 -7.93
CA GLN A 79 20.61 8.30 -8.31
C GLN A 79 19.88 9.54 -7.82
N ALA A 80 18.55 9.59 -7.99
CA ALA A 80 17.74 10.71 -7.51
C ALA A 80 17.84 10.86 -5.98
N ARG A 81 17.79 9.73 -5.23
CA ARG A 81 17.99 9.69 -3.77
C ARG A 81 19.38 10.18 -3.38
N THR A 82 20.42 9.70 -4.06
CA THR A 82 21.81 10.12 -3.81
C THR A 82 21.98 11.63 -4.01
N LEU A 83 21.37 12.20 -5.05
CA LEU A 83 21.40 13.66 -5.27
C LEU A 83 20.59 14.40 -4.20
N ALA A 84 19.42 13.87 -3.81
CA ALA A 84 18.59 14.45 -2.76
C ALA A 84 19.27 14.39 -1.39
N SER A 85 20.11 13.37 -1.12
CA SER A 85 20.84 13.22 0.13
C SER A 85 21.88 14.33 0.36
N GLN A 86 22.27 15.06 -0.67
CA GLN A 86 23.16 16.22 -0.56
C GLN A 86 22.42 17.52 -0.19
N ASP A 87 21.08 17.49 -0.15
CA ASP A 87 20.25 18.62 0.26
C ASP A 87 19.94 18.54 1.75
N PHE A 88 20.74 19.22 2.58
CA PHE A 88 20.57 19.32 4.03
C PHE A 88 19.57 20.39 4.47
N SER A 89 18.73 20.90 3.59
CA SER A 89 17.69 21.88 3.96
C SER A 89 16.69 21.28 4.96
N GLN A 90 16.23 22.10 5.88
CA GLN A 90 15.22 21.70 6.87
C GLN A 90 13.81 21.61 6.25
N GLY A 91 13.56 22.35 5.18
CA GLY A 91 12.32 22.37 4.43
C GLY A 91 12.42 21.61 3.11
N GLY A 92 11.31 21.52 2.38
CA GLY A 92 11.23 20.93 1.05
C GLY A 92 10.13 19.88 0.92
N ALA A 93 10.10 19.21 -0.23
CA ALA A 93 9.14 18.13 -0.47
C ALA A 93 9.58 16.85 0.25
N VAL A 94 8.61 16.12 0.79
CA VAL A 94 8.77 14.75 1.32
C VAL A 94 7.59 13.92 0.84
N SER A 95 7.88 12.81 0.22
CA SER A 95 6.90 11.82 -0.21
C SER A 95 6.74 10.73 0.87
N LEU A 96 5.49 10.44 1.22
CA LEU A 96 5.11 9.45 2.23
C LEU A 96 4.18 8.41 1.62
N SER A 97 4.53 7.14 1.73
CA SER A 97 3.66 6.02 1.32
C SER A 97 3.23 5.19 2.52
N LEU A 98 1.91 4.89 2.60
CA LEU A 98 1.36 4.16 3.74
C LEU A 98 0.01 3.50 3.42
N PRO A 99 -0.42 2.49 4.22
CA PRO A 99 -1.76 1.94 4.12
C PRO A 99 -2.84 2.99 4.40
N PRO A 100 -3.94 3.01 3.59
CA PRO A 100 -5.04 3.97 3.78
C PRO A 100 -5.59 4.01 5.21
N ALA A 101 -5.75 2.84 5.85
CA ALA A 101 -6.27 2.75 7.21
C ALA A 101 -5.35 3.42 8.25
N ILE A 102 -4.03 3.35 8.08
CA ILE A 102 -3.07 4.02 8.97
C ILE A 102 -3.22 5.54 8.84
N LEU A 103 -3.32 6.05 7.60
CA LEU A 103 -3.55 7.46 7.38
C LEU A 103 -4.85 7.92 8.06
N GLN A 104 -5.94 7.22 7.76
CA GLN A 104 -7.28 7.63 8.18
C GLN A 104 -7.49 7.59 9.70
N PHE A 105 -6.99 6.56 10.37
CA PHE A 105 -7.31 6.32 11.78
C PHE A 105 -6.19 6.69 12.75
N LEU A 106 -4.94 6.79 12.30
CA LEU A 106 -3.83 7.10 13.19
C LEU A 106 -3.16 8.44 12.95
N LEU A 107 -3.24 9.01 11.73
CA LEU A 107 -2.43 10.18 11.38
C LEU A 107 -3.23 11.42 10.98
N LEU A 108 -4.46 11.25 10.44
CA LEU A 108 -5.17 12.33 9.76
C LEU A 108 -5.36 13.58 10.64
N ASP A 109 -5.74 13.38 11.90
CA ASP A 109 -5.99 14.48 12.84
C ASP A 109 -4.72 15.24 13.21
N ASP A 110 -3.56 14.56 13.20
CA ASP A 110 -2.27 15.15 13.61
C ASP A 110 -1.52 15.81 12.45
N LEU A 111 -1.90 15.53 11.19
CA LEU A 111 -1.26 16.13 10.01
C LEU A 111 -1.43 17.64 9.96
N ALA A 112 -2.56 18.17 10.41
CA ALA A 112 -2.79 19.62 10.48
C ALA A 112 -1.83 20.28 11.48
N LEU A 113 -1.60 19.65 12.64
CA LEU A 113 -0.64 20.13 13.63
C LEU A 113 0.79 20.05 13.08
N PHE A 114 1.15 18.96 12.42
CA PHE A 114 2.45 18.83 11.77
C PHE A 114 2.70 19.96 10.78
N GLN A 115 1.74 20.27 9.92
CA GLN A 115 1.88 21.31 8.91
C GLN A 115 2.02 22.71 9.54
N GLN A 116 1.37 22.96 10.67
CA GLN A 116 1.54 24.21 11.43
C GLN A 116 2.94 24.34 12.04
N GLN A 117 3.49 23.24 12.56
CA GLN A 117 4.82 23.20 13.16
C GLN A 117 5.96 23.23 12.13
N HIS A 118 5.70 22.69 10.94
CA HIS A 118 6.68 22.54 9.87
C HIS A 118 6.15 23.07 8.53
N PRO A 119 5.87 24.39 8.41
CA PRO A 119 5.25 24.99 7.22
C PRO A 119 6.12 24.86 5.96
N ASP A 120 7.44 24.72 6.12
CA ASP A 120 8.39 24.58 5.03
C ASP A 120 8.49 23.13 4.50
N ILE A 121 7.89 22.14 5.18
CA ILE A 121 7.83 20.75 4.70
C ILE A 121 6.52 20.54 3.97
N ARG A 122 6.61 20.18 2.68
CA ARG A 122 5.44 19.82 1.86
C ARG A 122 5.33 18.31 1.71
N LEU A 123 4.29 17.72 2.30
CA LEU A 123 4.04 16.29 2.20
C LEU A 123 3.26 15.96 0.91
N THR A 124 3.73 14.94 0.19
CA THR A 124 2.97 14.24 -0.84
C THR A 124 2.66 12.85 -0.32
N VAL A 125 1.38 12.51 -0.18
CA VAL A 125 0.96 11.26 0.46
C VAL A 125 0.38 10.31 -0.58
N PHE A 126 0.94 9.11 -0.64
CA PHE A 126 0.46 7.99 -1.45
C PHE A 126 -0.13 6.91 -0.54
N THR A 127 -1.30 6.40 -0.89
CA THR A 127 -1.93 5.33 -0.11
C THR A 127 -2.04 4.06 -0.93
N SER A 128 -1.51 2.95 -0.41
CA SER A 128 -1.59 1.62 -1.01
C SER A 128 -1.47 0.54 0.06
N TYR A 129 -2.13 -0.60 -0.17
CA TYR A 129 -1.87 -1.84 0.57
C TYR A 129 -0.82 -2.71 -0.13
N ASP A 130 -0.45 -2.41 -1.38
CA ASP A 130 0.51 -3.18 -2.16
C ASP A 130 1.95 -2.82 -1.81
N PHE A 131 2.73 -3.84 -1.46
CA PHE A 131 4.18 -3.70 -1.25
C PHE A 131 4.94 -3.45 -2.56
N ALA A 132 4.44 -3.96 -3.69
CA ALA A 132 5.12 -3.89 -4.99
C ALA A 132 5.34 -2.47 -5.54
N ASN A 133 4.55 -1.48 -5.09
CA ASN A 133 4.71 -0.09 -5.50
C ASN A 133 5.74 0.68 -4.64
N LEU A 134 6.24 0.09 -3.56
CA LEU A 134 7.17 0.75 -2.64
C LEU A 134 8.63 0.44 -2.98
N ASP A 135 8.88 -0.69 -3.67
CA ASP A 135 10.21 -1.10 -4.10
C ASP A 135 10.74 -0.27 -5.30
N SER A 136 9.85 0.49 -5.96
CA SER A 136 10.20 1.36 -7.09
C SER A 136 10.79 2.72 -6.70
N GLY A 137 11.13 2.94 -5.42
CA GLY A 137 11.75 4.21 -4.98
C GLY A 137 10.80 5.42 -5.02
N GLU A 138 9.49 5.18 -4.98
CA GLU A 138 8.47 6.21 -5.17
C GLU A 138 8.21 7.08 -3.93
N ALA A 139 8.75 6.73 -2.75
CA ALA A 139 8.54 7.50 -1.52
C ALA A 139 9.81 7.65 -0.68
N ASP A 140 10.00 8.81 -0.06
CA ASP A 140 11.11 9.12 0.83
C ASP A 140 10.93 8.44 2.20
N VAL A 141 9.69 8.35 2.68
CA VAL A 141 9.31 7.68 3.93
C VAL A 141 8.17 6.72 3.65
N VAL A 142 8.24 5.53 4.23
CA VAL A 142 7.19 4.51 4.08
C VAL A 142 6.73 4.00 5.44
N ILE A 143 5.43 3.74 5.57
CA ILE A 143 4.86 2.97 6.67
C ILE A 143 4.44 1.62 6.12
N ARG A 144 4.93 0.55 6.73
CA ARG A 144 4.59 -0.83 6.37
C ARG A 144 4.01 -1.59 7.55
N VAL A 145 3.06 -2.47 7.25
CA VAL A 145 2.56 -3.48 8.19
C VAL A 145 3.05 -4.84 7.69
N SER A 146 4.09 -5.37 8.33
CA SER A 146 4.78 -6.60 7.90
C SER A 146 5.55 -7.24 9.04
N ASN A 147 5.74 -8.56 9.00
CA ASN A 147 6.68 -9.27 9.86
C ASN A 147 8.12 -9.23 9.29
N ASP A 148 8.25 -8.92 8.00
CA ASP A 148 9.51 -8.75 7.29
C ASP A 148 9.41 -7.48 6.43
N PRO A 149 10.02 -6.35 6.87
CA PRO A 149 9.95 -5.09 6.15
C PRO A 149 10.90 -5.02 4.94
N GLY A 150 11.76 -6.03 4.74
CA GLY A 150 12.83 -6.08 3.74
C GLY A 150 14.10 -5.36 4.20
N ASP A 151 15.25 -5.81 3.67
CA ASP A 151 16.58 -5.36 4.08
C ASP A 151 17.03 -4.04 3.42
N GLU A 152 16.29 -3.57 2.41
CA GLU A 152 16.65 -2.39 1.61
C GLU A 152 16.31 -1.06 2.30
N LEU A 153 15.48 -1.09 3.34
CA LEU A 153 15.02 0.08 4.06
C LEU A 153 15.54 0.07 5.50
N VAL A 154 15.71 1.25 6.06
CA VAL A 154 16.12 1.44 7.46
C VAL A 154 15.09 2.24 8.23
N GLY A 155 14.94 1.97 9.52
CA GLY A 155 14.03 2.73 10.35
C GLY A 155 13.66 2.01 11.64
N HIS A 156 12.39 2.15 12.04
CA HIS A 156 11.94 1.74 13.36
C HIS A 156 10.69 0.87 13.30
N ARG A 157 10.74 -0.25 14.03
CA ARG A 157 9.56 -0.98 14.46
C ARG A 157 8.82 -0.14 15.50
N VAL A 158 7.52 0.03 15.29
CA VAL A 158 6.70 0.84 16.22
C VAL A 158 5.99 -0.08 17.20
N PHE A 159 5.04 -0.88 16.69
CA PHE A 159 4.18 -1.76 17.49
C PHE A 159 3.64 -2.90 16.64
N PRO A 160 3.33 -4.07 17.22
CA PRO A 160 2.51 -5.07 16.56
C PRO A 160 1.05 -4.59 16.51
N ILE A 161 0.45 -4.64 15.33
CA ILE A 161 -0.98 -4.39 15.18
C ILE A 161 -1.75 -5.49 15.91
N GLN A 162 -2.63 -5.09 16.83
CA GLN A 162 -3.51 -6.03 17.51
C GLN A 162 -4.77 -6.28 16.68
N VAL A 163 -5.20 -7.52 16.59
CA VAL A 163 -6.44 -7.92 15.92
C VAL A 163 -7.31 -8.73 16.86
N GLY A 164 -8.61 -8.63 16.66
CA GLY A 164 -9.63 -9.39 17.38
C GLY A 164 -10.80 -9.72 16.49
N TYR A 165 -11.80 -10.39 17.05
CA TYR A 165 -13.06 -10.68 16.37
C TYR A 165 -14.10 -9.65 16.78
N PHE A 166 -14.72 -8.98 15.82
CA PHE A 166 -15.67 -7.89 16.05
C PHE A 166 -16.95 -8.10 15.26
N ALA A 167 -18.05 -7.64 15.84
CA ALA A 167 -19.34 -7.51 15.18
C ALA A 167 -20.14 -6.38 15.83
N SER A 168 -21.20 -5.91 15.20
CA SER A 168 -22.04 -4.92 15.86
C SER A 168 -22.82 -5.54 17.03
N ARG A 169 -23.01 -4.76 18.08
CA ARG A 169 -23.79 -5.17 19.26
C ARG A 169 -25.19 -5.64 18.88
N GLU A 170 -25.83 -4.93 17.99
CA GLU A 170 -27.16 -5.27 17.49
C GLU A 170 -27.18 -6.62 16.74
N TYR A 171 -26.19 -6.85 15.88
CA TYR A 171 -26.05 -8.12 15.17
C TYR A 171 -25.88 -9.31 16.13
N LEU A 172 -25.04 -9.16 17.15
CA LEU A 172 -24.83 -10.22 18.14
C LEU A 172 -26.09 -10.50 18.99
N ALA A 173 -26.89 -9.46 19.27
CA ALA A 173 -28.14 -9.60 20.02
C ALA A 173 -29.26 -10.28 19.20
N ASN A 174 -29.31 -10.02 17.90
CA ASN A 174 -30.41 -10.47 17.03
C ASN A 174 -30.07 -11.75 16.23
N THR A 175 -28.80 -12.19 16.20
CA THR A 175 -28.34 -13.35 15.41
C THR A 175 -27.81 -14.44 16.32
N PRO A 176 -28.48 -15.59 16.39
CA PRO A 176 -27.98 -16.75 17.13
C PRO A 176 -26.58 -17.15 16.71
N PRO A 177 -25.71 -17.64 17.61
CA PRO A 177 -24.31 -17.96 17.31
C PRO A 177 -24.12 -18.82 16.06
N GLU A 178 -24.95 -19.82 15.86
CA GLU A 178 -24.90 -20.79 14.75
C GLU A 178 -25.36 -20.20 13.41
N GLN A 179 -25.99 -19.03 13.40
CA GLN A 179 -26.45 -18.32 12.19
C GLN A 179 -25.55 -17.15 11.81
N ARG A 180 -24.51 -16.88 12.61
CA ARG A 180 -23.56 -15.80 12.33
C ARG A 180 -22.75 -16.14 11.09
N VAL A 181 -22.23 -15.10 10.45
CA VAL A 181 -21.46 -15.23 9.20
C VAL A 181 -20.21 -14.40 9.26
N TRP A 182 -19.20 -14.79 8.47
CA TRP A 182 -17.97 -14.05 8.31
C TRP A 182 -18.00 -13.06 7.14
N ILE A 183 -17.36 -11.92 7.34
CA ILE A 183 -16.90 -10.98 6.33
C ILE A 183 -15.37 -11.06 6.32
N THR A 184 -14.77 -11.52 5.21
CA THR A 184 -13.31 -11.76 5.10
C THR A 184 -12.69 -10.90 4.01
N GLY A 185 -11.35 -10.87 3.94
CA GLY A 185 -10.60 -10.48 2.76
C GLY A 185 -10.57 -11.61 1.72
N ALA A 186 -9.73 -11.44 0.68
CA ALA A 186 -9.55 -12.47 -0.35
C ALA A 186 -9.04 -13.80 0.24
N ASN A 187 -8.11 -13.74 1.21
CA ASN A 187 -7.68 -14.92 1.96
C ASN A 187 -8.56 -15.12 3.21
N SER A 188 -9.21 -16.26 3.29
CA SER A 188 -10.06 -16.68 4.41
C SER A 188 -9.61 -17.97 5.10
N ASP A 189 -8.45 -18.53 4.75
CA ASP A 189 -7.95 -19.81 5.30
C ASP A 189 -7.78 -19.78 6.80
N TRP A 190 -7.50 -18.61 7.37
CA TRP A 190 -7.37 -18.39 8.80
C TRP A 190 -8.67 -18.67 9.59
N VAL A 191 -9.84 -18.65 8.94
CA VAL A 191 -11.14 -18.94 9.59
C VAL A 191 -11.15 -20.33 10.20
N SER A 192 -10.57 -21.32 9.53
CA SER A 192 -10.48 -22.69 10.01
C SER A 192 -9.73 -22.86 11.33
N ASN A 193 -8.90 -21.88 11.70
CA ASN A 193 -8.09 -21.88 12.92
C ASN A 193 -8.71 -20.99 14.03
N THR A 194 -9.99 -20.63 13.92
CA THR A 194 -10.70 -19.80 14.90
C THR A 194 -11.70 -20.62 15.71
N PRO A 195 -12.14 -20.10 16.87
CA PRO A 195 -13.25 -20.71 17.61
C PRO A 195 -14.58 -20.74 16.84
N PHE A 196 -14.64 -20.09 15.69
CA PHE A 196 -15.82 -19.92 14.85
C PHE A 196 -15.64 -20.54 13.45
N ALA A 197 -14.85 -21.60 13.35
CA ALA A 197 -14.48 -22.25 12.07
C ALA A 197 -15.71 -22.78 11.29
N GLU A 198 -16.77 -23.18 12.01
CA GLU A 198 -18.00 -23.71 11.41
C GLU A 198 -18.90 -22.63 10.78
N LEU A 199 -18.63 -21.35 11.03
CA LEU A 199 -19.45 -20.27 10.50
C LEU A 199 -19.09 -19.97 9.03
N PRO A 200 -20.11 -19.82 8.17
CA PRO A 200 -19.87 -19.62 6.75
C PRO A 200 -19.30 -18.20 6.45
N VAL A 201 -18.40 -18.13 5.48
CA VAL A 201 -17.99 -16.88 4.86
C VAL A 201 -19.10 -16.45 3.89
N ARG A 202 -19.76 -15.31 4.17
CA ARG A 202 -20.81 -14.77 3.32
C ARG A 202 -20.32 -13.66 2.40
N TYR A 203 -19.36 -12.87 2.86
CA TYR A 203 -18.83 -11.74 2.09
C TYR A 203 -17.30 -11.82 2.04
N GLN A 204 -16.77 -11.58 0.85
CA GLN A 204 -15.33 -11.38 0.64
C GLN A 204 -15.10 -9.96 0.12
N VAL A 205 -14.41 -9.14 0.89
CA VAL A 205 -14.18 -7.72 0.60
C VAL A 205 -12.71 -7.41 0.90
N GLU A 206 -11.97 -6.98 -0.10
CA GLU A 206 -10.52 -6.75 0.02
C GLU A 206 -10.20 -5.57 0.94
N ASP A 207 -10.98 -4.50 0.83
CA ASP A 207 -10.73 -3.29 1.61
C ASP A 207 -11.02 -3.49 3.11
N LEU A 208 -9.98 -3.26 3.91
CA LEU A 208 -10.03 -3.47 5.37
C LEU A 208 -11.04 -2.56 6.06
N VAL A 209 -11.09 -1.29 5.67
CA VAL A 209 -12.00 -0.30 6.29
C VAL A 209 -13.45 -0.61 5.96
N THR A 210 -13.71 -1.01 4.72
CA THR A 210 -15.04 -1.45 4.28
C THR A 210 -15.53 -2.64 5.08
N ARG A 211 -14.66 -3.62 5.40
CA ARG A 211 -15.05 -4.75 6.27
C ARG A 211 -15.50 -4.30 7.65
N HIS A 212 -14.76 -3.37 8.29
CA HIS A 212 -15.17 -2.80 9.59
C HIS A 212 -16.51 -2.07 9.50
N THR A 213 -16.70 -1.27 8.44
CA THR A 213 -17.98 -0.58 8.19
C THR A 213 -19.13 -1.56 8.01
N MET A 214 -18.94 -2.66 7.26
CA MET A 214 -19.96 -3.69 7.07
C MET A 214 -20.32 -4.38 8.38
N ALA A 215 -19.32 -4.71 9.20
CA ALA A 215 -19.55 -5.31 10.51
C ALA A 215 -20.29 -4.36 11.46
N ALA A 216 -19.95 -3.07 11.46
CA ALA A 216 -20.66 -2.04 12.22
C ALA A 216 -22.14 -1.91 11.80
N LYS A 217 -22.42 -2.10 10.50
CA LYS A 217 -23.80 -2.15 9.96
C LYS A 217 -24.52 -3.49 10.19
N GLY A 218 -23.94 -4.44 10.91
CA GLY A 218 -24.60 -5.69 11.27
C GLY A 218 -24.65 -6.73 10.14
N LEU A 219 -23.75 -6.68 9.16
CA LEU A 219 -23.74 -7.63 8.04
C LEU A 219 -22.98 -8.93 8.36
N GLY A 220 -22.28 -9.00 9.50
CA GLY A 220 -21.55 -10.18 9.93
C GLY A 220 -20.43 -9.86 10.91
N MET A 221 -19.58 -10.87 11.16
CA MET A 221 -18.39 -10.77 12.00
C MET A 221 -17.14 -10.57 11.15
N ILE A 222 -16.14 -9.90 11.71
CA ILE A 222 -14.82 -9.71 11.10
C ILE A 222 -13.70 -10.15 12.03
N ARG A 223 -12.55 -10.51 11.47
CA ARG A 223 -11.25 -10.37 12.13
C ARG A 223 -10.73 -8.98 11.75
N GLY A 224 -10.72 -8.06 12.70
CA GLY A 224 -10.45 -6.65 12.50
C GLY A 224 -9.27 -6.16 13.32
N ALA A 225 -8.65 -5.06 12.88
CA ALA A 225 -7.64 -4.34 13.65
C ALA A 225 -8.32 -3.54 14.76
N CYS A 226 -7.79 -3.66 15.99
CA CYS A 226 -8.37 -3.02 17.17
C CYS A 226 -8.47 -1.49 17.02
N TYR A 227 -7.40 -0.83 16.54
CA TYR A 227 -7.37 0.61 16.35
C TYR A 227 -8.42 1.13 15.36
N ILE A 228 -8.88 0.29 14.42
CA ILE A 228 -9.99 0.63 13.51
C ILE A 228 -11.33 0.37 14.21
N ALA A 229 -11.47 -0.79 14.86
CA ALA A 229 -12.71 -1.17 15.52
C ALA A 229 -13.14 -0.18 16.60
N GLU A 230 -12.19 0.41 17.33
CA GLU A 230 -12.40 1.44 18.34
C GLU A 230 -13.03 2.73 17.80
N GLN A 231 -12.94 2.97 16.50
CA GLN A 231 -13.55 4.15 15.84
C GLN A 231 -15.03 3.93 15.47
N TYR A 232 -15.53 2.71 15.68
CA TYR A 232 -16.93 2.35 15.40
C TYR A 232 -17.63 1.99 16.72
N PRO A 233 -18.41 2.93 17.31
CA PRO A 233 -19.10 2.68 18.60
C PRO A 233 -20.05 1.49 18.58
N GLU A 234 -20.52 1.09 17.41
CA GLU A 234 -21.39 -0.08 17.22
C GLU A 234 -20.64 -1.40 17.39
N LEU A 235 -19.33 -1.42 17.07
CA LEU A 235 -18.53 -2.63 17.14
C LEU A 235 -18.17 -2.98 18.58
N VAL A 236 -18.32 -4.26 18.89
CA VAL A 236 -17.88 -4.84 20.15
C VAL A 236 -17.07 -6.10 19.87
N PRO A 237 -16.10 -6.45 20.73
CA PRO A 237 -15.39 -7.71 20.61
C PRO A 237 -16.35 -8.87 20.82
N VAL A 238 -16.18 -9.93 20.02
CA VAL A 238 -16.92 -11.19 20.13
C VAL A 238 -16.28 -12.10 21.17
N THR A 239 -14.97 -11.95 21.36
CA THR A 239 -14.17 -12.60 22.41
C THR A 239 -13.27 -11.56 23.06
N ASP A 240 -12.83 -11.82 24.29
CA ASP A 240 -11.88 -10.94 25.00
C ASP A 240 -10.41 -11.17 24.59
N GLU A 241 -10.17 -12.02 23.60
CA GLU A 241 -8.84 -12.35 23.12
C GLU A 241 -8.43 -11.48 21.95
N PHE A 242 -7.30 -10.79 22.11
CA PHE A 242 -6.63 -10.03 21.07
C PHE A 242 -5.27 -10.65 20.79
N THR A 243 -4.89 -10.70 19.52
CA THR A 243 -3.63 -11.30 19.09
C THR A 243 -2.81 -10.35 18.25
N PRO A 244 -1.46 -10.35 18.40
CA PRO A 244 -0.61 -9.61 17.49
C PRO A 244 -0.72 -10.22 16.08
N PHE A 245 -0.80 -9.35 15.07
CA PHE A 245 -0.89 -9.76 13.67
C PHE A 245 0.44 -9.56 12.94
N GLN A 246 0.80 -8.32 12.70
CA GLN A 246 2.04 -7.92 12.04
C GLN A 246 2.56 -6.65 12.69
N ASP A 247 3.86 -6.41 12.53
CA ASP A 247 4.49 -5.20 13.05
C ASP A 247 4.23 -4.00 12.14
N LEU A 248 4.05 -2.84 12.76
CA LEU A 248 4.05 -1.56 12.07
C LEU A 248 5.46 -1.00 12.07
N TRP A 249 5.92 -0.59 10.88
CA TRP A 249 7.24 -0.02 10.65
C TRP A 249 7.14 1.38 10.06
N VAL A 250 8.06 2.26 10.47
CA VAL A 250 8.32 3.56 9.82
C VAL A 250 9.74 3.51 9.27
N LEU A 251 9.88 3.57 7.96
CA LEU A 251 11.09 3.26 7.23
C LEU A 251 11.44 4.36 6.23
N THR A 252 12.71 4.42 5.85
CA THR A 252 13.25 5.28 4.78
C THR A 252 14.42 4.56 4.10
N HIS A 253 14.87 5.08 2.97
CA HIS A 253 16.10 4.60 2.35
C HIS A 253 17.33 5.01 3.16
N PRO A 254 18.39 4.17 3.21
CA PRO A 254 19.60 4.47 3.95
C PRO A 254 20.22 5.83 3.61
N GLU A 255 20.20 6.21 2.33
CA GLU A 255 20.75 7.47 1.83
C GLU A 255 19.97 8.71 2.30
N LEU A 256 18.68 8.56 2.61
CA LEU A 256 17.80 9.66 3.02
C LEU A 256 17.73 9.83 4.54
N ARG A 257 18.15 8.83 5.32
CA ARG A 257 17.93 8.79 6.77
C ARG A 257 18.53 9.99 7.52
N ASP A 258 19.58 10.61 6.96
CA ASP A 258 20.31 11.71 7.61
C ASP A 258 19.81 13.10 7.18
N ILE A 259 18.91 13.17 6.21
CA ILE A 259 18.30 14.43 5.75
C ILE A 259 17.38 15.00 6.85
N PRO A 260 17.56 16.28 7.26
CA PRO A 260 16.83 16.84 8.41
C PRO A 260 15.31 16.76 8.26
N ARG A 261 14.74 17.11 7.10
CA ARG A 261 13.28 17.05 6.86
C ARG A 261 12.72 15.63 6.94
N ILE A 262 13.51 14.62 6.47
CA ILE A 262 13.11 13.21 6.56
C ILE A 262 13.08 12.75 8.02
N LYS A 263 14.11 13.09 8.81
CA LYS A 263 14.14 12.83 10.27
C LYS A 263 12.95 13.46 10.97
N THR A 264 12.61 14.69 10.63
CA THR A 264 11.47 15.40 11.19
C THR A 264 10.15 14.66 10.92
N VAL A 265 9.91 14.26 9.67
CA VAL A 265 8.72 13.48 9.29
C VAL A 265 8.69 12.12 10.01
N MET A 266 9.80 11.37 9.99
CA MET A 266 9.88 10.08 10.67
C MET A 266 9.61 10.20 12.17
N GLN A 267 10.19 11.20 12.83
CA GLN A 267 9.99 11.42 14.27
C GLN A 267 8.54 11.77 14.60
N PHE A 268 7.91 12.61 13.78
CA PHE A 268 6.49 12.92 13.90
C PHE A 268 5.64 11.65 13.80
N LEU A 269 5.84 10.83 12.75
CA LEU A 269 5.10 9.59 12.52
C LEU A 269 5.27 8.62 13.70
N LEU A 270 6.51 8.42 14.15
CA LEU A 270 6.83 7.53 15.28
C LEU A 270 6.13 7.96 16.57
N ASN A 271 6.19 9.26 16.89
CA ASN A 271 5.61 9.78 18.12
C ASN A 271 4.08 9.69 18.08
N THR A 272 3.47 10.12 16.97
CA THR A 272 2.01 10.08 16.78
C THR A 272 1.46 8.67 16.89
N ILE A 273 2.06 7.72 16.15
CA ILE A 273 1.56 6.34 16.14
C ILE A 273 1.76 5.68 17.51
N ARG A 274 2.92 5.88 18.15
CA ARG A 274 3.17 5.33 19.49
C ARG A 274 2.18 5.82 20.52
N ASN A 275 1.86 7.12 20.50
CA ASN A 275 0.91 7.69 21.44
C ASN A 275 -0.53 7.19 21.26
N LYS A 276 -0.90 6.76 20.06
CA LYS A 276 -2.26 6.25 19.75
C LYS A 276 -2.40 4.73 19.91
N LEU A 277 -1.28 3.99 19.88
CA LEU A 277 -1.29 2.52 19.99
C LEU A 277 -0.74 2.02 21.35
N ALA A 278 -0.26 2.93 22.20
CA ALA A 278 0.15 2.62 23.57
C ALA A 278 -1.05 2.48 24.51
#